data_39a1a87d8da63dfa53680c686232bb47
#
_entry.id   39a1a87d8da63dfa53680c686232bb47
#
_cell.length_a   1.000
_cell.length_b   1.000
_cell.length_c   1.000
_cell.angle_alpha   90.00
_cell.angle_beta   90.00
_cell.angle_gamma   90.00
#
_symmetry.space_group_name_H-M   'P 1'
#
loop_
_entity.id
_entity.type
_entity.pdbx_description
1 polymer ?
#
loop_
_entity_poly.entity_id
_entity_poly.type
_entity_poly.pdbx_seq_one_letter_code
_entity_poly.pdbx_strand_id
1 'polypeptide(L)'
;MRTRIIAKLDVKPPYVVKPIHFEGLRKIGITSELAKKYYKQGADEIMYIDIVSSLYQRDIVFNEIEKTANELFIPFGVGGAIRSLEDISKLFHIGADKVVINTYAVQENPEIINKAAEIFGNQAIVINIEAKKWGAHWECYTDCGRIRSGRDVLEWAQDVEKRGAGE
;
A
#
# COMPACT_ATOMS: atom_id res chain seq x y z
N MET A 1 -2.41 18.19 -18.88
CA MET A 1 -2.53 17.04 -17.96
C MET A 1 -2.45 17.60 -16.54
N ARG A 2 -3.43 17.33 -15.67
CA ARG A 2 -3.40 17.80 -14.28
C ARG A 2 -2.66 16.78 -13.43
N THR A 3 -1.70 17.21 -12.60
CA THR A 3 -0.99 16.34 -11.67
C THR A 3 -1.94 15.89 -10.56
N ARG A 4 -2.03 14.58 -10.31
CA ARG A 4 -2.80 13.99 -9.22
C ARG A 4 -1.98 14.04 -7.92
N ILE A 5 -2.58 14.55 -6.85
CA ILE A 5 -1.97 14.61 -5.51
C ILE A 5 -2.55 13.49 -4.66
N ILE A 6 -1.71 12.53 -4.30
CA ILE A 6 -2.07 11.37 -3.47
C ILE A 6 -1.56 11.59 -2.05
N ALA A 7 -2.45 11.60 -1.07
CA ALA A 7 -2.06 11.65 0.34
C ALA A 7 -1.87 10.22 0.88
N LYS A 8 -0.62 9.80 1.04
CA LYS A 8 -0.26 8.51 1.64
C LYS A 8 -0.23 8.62 3.16
N LEU A 9 -0.99 7.78 3.83
CA LEU A 9 -1.07 7.66 5.28
C LEU A 9 -0.36 6.38 5.73
N ASP A 10 0.75 6.53 6.44
CA ASP A 10 1.40 5.41 7.12
C ASP A 10 0.65 5.11 8.42
N VAL A 11 0.08 3.92 8.51
CA VAL A 11 -0.89 3.57 9.55
C VAL A 11 -0.36 2.46 10.45
N LYS A 12 -0.58 2.63 11.74
CA LYS A 12 -0.62 1.58 12.76
C LYS A 12 -2.02 1.63 13.38
N PRO A 13 -2.97 0.85 12.87
CA PRO A 13 -4.37 1.01 13.21
C PRO A 13 -4.64 1.17 14.71
N PRO A 14 -5.52 2.10 15.13
CA PRO A 14 -6.32 3.01 14.31
C PRO A 14 -5.66 4.36 14.00
N TYR A 15 -4.35 4.51 14.19
CA TYR A 15 -3.63 5.76 14.12
C TYR A 15 -2.77 5.90 12.86
N VAL A 16 -2.78 7.10 12.28
CA VAL A 16 -1.69 7.53 11.40
C VAL A 16 -0.46 7.77 12.25
N VAL A 17 0.67 7.29 11.76
CA VAL A 17 1.94 7.40 12.46
C VAL A 17 2.98 8.08 11.58
N LYS A 18 3.93 8.77 12.22
CA LYS A 18 5.12 9.28 11.55
C LYS A 18 6.33 8.48 12.05
N PRO A 19 6.90 7.61 11.23
CA PRO A 19 8.09 6.88 11.61
C PRO A 19 9.31 7.82 11.58
N ILE A 20 10.20 7.67 12.57
CA ILE A 20 11.54 8.22 12.53
C ILE A 20 12.44 7.07 12.11
N HIS A 21 12.94 7.07 10.87
CA HIS A 21 13.69 5.98 10.25
C HIS A 21 13.02 4.61 10.38
N PHE A 22 11.67 4.58 10.39
CA PHE A 22 10.83 3.39 10.66
C PHE A 22 11.02 2.75 12.05
N GLU A 23 11.70 3.40 13.00
CA GLU A 23 11.91 2.88 14.35
C GLU A 23 11.01 3.57 15.37
N GLY A 24 10.94 4.75 15.56
CA GLY A 24 10.05 5.42 16.52
C GLY A 24 8.71 5.81 15.89
N LEU A 25 7.62 5.11 16.16
CA LEU A 25 6.30 5.44 15.64
C LEU A 25 5.58 6.48 16.50
N ARG A 26 5.60 7.74 16.06
CA ARG A 26 4.84 8.81 16.71
C ARG A 26 3.41 8.84 16.16
N LYS A 27 2.43 8.75 17.02
CA LYS A 27 1.01 8.93 16.66
C LYS A 27 0.74 10.38 16.25
N ILE A 28 0.06 10.55 15.11
CA ILE A 28 -0.30 11.87 14.55
C ILE A 28 -1.77 12.16 14.76
N GLY A 29 -2.64 11.16 14.61
CA GLY A 29 -4.10 11.29 14.76
C GLY A 29 -4.81 10.01 14.35
N ILE A 30 -6.13 10.04 14.43
CA ILE A 30 -7.01 8.94 13.99
C ILE A 30 -7.02 8.91 12.46
N THR A 31 -6.94 7.70 11.88
CA THR A 31 -6.78 7.53 10.44
C THR A 31 -7.95 8.08 9.64
N SER A 32 -9.20 7.75 10.02
CA SER A 32 -10.39 8.23 9.33
C SER A 32 -10.55 9.75 9.39
N GLU A 33 -10.19 10.38 10.52
CA GLU A 33 -10.24 11.83 10.68
C GLU A 33 -9.21 12.55 9.78
N LEU A 34 -7.98 12.02 9.72
CA LEU A 34 -6.94 12.60 8.89
C LEU A 34 -7.20 12.36 7.40
N ALA A 35 -7.70 11.20 7.01
CA ALA A 35 -8.12 10.92 5.64
C ALA A 35 -9.20 11.91 5.18
N LYS A 36 -10.24 12.11 5.99
CA LYS A 36 -11.30 13.10 5.76
C LYS A 36 -10.74 14.54 5.66
N LYS A 37 -9.78 14.87 6.53
CA LYS A 37 -9.13 16.19 6.49
C LYS A 37 -8.41 16.43 5.18
N TYR A 38 -7.58 15.49 4.71
CA TYR A 38 -6.85 15.62 3.44
C TYR A 38 -7.79 15.63 2.24
N TYR A 39 -8.83 14.80 2.25
CA TYR A 39 -9.90 14.87 1.26
C TYR A 39 -10.50 16.27 1.16
N LYS A 40 -10.91 16.87 2.30
CA LYS A 40 -11.45 18.25 2.34
C LYS A 40 -10.46 19.32 1.92
N GLN A 41 -9.17 19.07 2.05
CA GLN A 41 -8.11 19.96 1.60
C GLN A 41 -7.78 19.82 0.11
N GLY A 42 -8.45 18.92 -0.62
CA GLY A 42 -8.34 18.76 -2.05
C GLY A 42 -7.31 17.73 -2.51
N ALA A 43 -6.99 16.74 -1.70
CA ALA A 43 -6.28 15.58 -2.18
C ALA A 43 -7.12 14.86 -3.26
N ASP A 44 -6.47 14.40 -4.32
CA ASP A 44 -7.14 13.70 -5.41
C ASP A 44 -7.34 12.20 -5.13
N GLU A 45 -6.55 11.65 -4.19
CA GLU A 45 -6.61 10.25 -3.77
C GLU A 45 -6.04 10.10 -2.35
N ILE A 46 -6.54 9.14 -1.58
CA ILE A 46 -5.99 8.74 -0.28
C ILE A 46 -5.40 7.32 -0.41
N MET A 47 -4.22 7.12 0.15
CA MET A 47 -3.57 5.82 0.23
C MET A 47 -3.32 5.45 1.70
N TYR A 48 -3.99 4.40 2.18
CA TYR A 48 -3.87 3.83 3.52
C TYR A 48 -2.88 2.68 3.49
N ILE A 49 -1.75 2.78 4.17
CA ILE A 49 -0.75 1.71 4.24
C ILE A 49 -0.52 1.29 5.69
N ASP A 50 -0.97 0.08 6.06
CA ASP A 50 -0.61 -0.50 7.35
C ASP A 50 0.86 -0.95 7.31
N ILE A 51 1.73 -0.11 7.87
CA ILE A 51 3.18 -0.31 7.83
C ILE A 51 3.70 -1.31 8.86
N VAL A 52 2.85 -1.82 9.74
CA VAL A 52 3.28 -2.74 10.80
C VAL A 52 2.75 -4.16 10.62
N SER A 53 1.83 -4.38 9.70
CA SER A 53 1.19 -5.67 9.50
C SER A 53 2.15 -6.78 9.07
N SER A 54 3.08 -6.50 8.14
CA SER A 54 4.11 -7.46 7.73
C SER A 54 5.08 -7.78 8.86
N LEU A 55 5.54 -6.76 9.60
CA LEU A 55 6.49 -6.93 10.70
C LEU A 55 5.96 -7.80 11.84
N TYR A 56 4.68 -7.69 12.14
CA TYR A 56 4.04 -8.44 13.24
C TYR A 56 3.24 -9.65 12.75
N GLN A 57 3.33 -9.98 11.46
CA GLN A 57 2.55 -11.04 10.81
C GLN A 57 1.06 -10.96 11.15
N ARG A 58 0.55 -9.74 11.20
CA ARG A 58 -0.82 -9.44 11.62
C ARG A 58 -1.75 -9.44 10.42
N ASP A 59 -3.00 -9.82 10.65
CA ASP A 59 -4.05 -9.77 9.65
C ASP A 59 -4.52 -8.34 9.37
N ILE A 60 -5.22 -8.18 8.26
CA ILE A 60 -5.82 -6.91 7.84
C ILE A 60 -6.88 -6.49 8.87
N VAL A 61 -6.84 -5.22 9.28
CA VAL A 61 -7.82 -4.65 10.22
C VAL A 61 -8.98 -4.02 9.43
N PHE A 62 -9.85 -4.86 8.87
CA PHE A 62 -10.94 -4.45 7.98
C PHE A 62 -11.83 -3.35 8.56
N ASN A 63 -12.21 -3.43 9.84
CA ASN A 63 -13.08 -2.43 10.47
C ASN A 63 -12.51 -1.00 10.44
N GLU A 64 -11.20 -0.83 10.58
CA GLU A 64 -10.56 0.49 10.53
C GLU A 64 -10.46 1.03 9.10
N ILE A 65 -10.31 0.12 8.12
CA ILE A 65 -10.33 0.46 6.70
C ILE A 65 -11.73 0.90 6.28
N GLU A 66 -12.77 0.13 6.65
CA GLU A 66 -14.17 0.45 6.36
C GLU A 66 -14.59 1.79 6.96
N LYS A 67 -14.23 2.07 8.22
CA LYS A 67 -14.47 3.38 8.85
C LYS A 67 -13.81 4.52 8.05
N THR A 68 -12.63 4.28 7.51
CA THR A 68 -11.92 5.29 6.71
C THR A 68 -12.58 5.46 5.36
N ALA A 69 -12.94 4.38 4.68
CA ALA A 69 -13.62 4.39 3.38
C ALA A 69 -14.93 5.19 3.43
N ASN A 70 -15.73 5.01 4.49
CA ASN A 70 -17.01 5.69 4.68
C ASN A 70 -16.90 7.22 4.80
N GLU A 71 -15.71 7.76 5.05
CA GLU A 71 -15.45 9.21 5.13
C GLU A 71 -14.94 9.82 3.81
N LEU A 72 -14.72 8.99 2.78
CA LEU A 72 -14.07 9.39 1.53
C LEU A 72 -15.01 9.28 0.34
N PHE A 73 -14.91 10.25 -0.58
CA PHE A 73 -15.60 10.28 -1.88
C PHE A 73 -14.62 10.54 -3.03
N ILE A 74 -13.37 10.13 -2.85
CA ILE A 74 -12.28 10.14 -3.81
C ILE A 74 -11.62 8.77 -3.80
N PRO A 75 -10.82 8.40 -4.82
CA PRO A 75 -10.15 7.11 -4.88
C PRO A 75 -9.40 6.78 -3.60
N PHE A 76 -9.58 5.55 -3.12
CA PHE A 76 -9.01 5.05 -1.88
C PHE A 76 -8.21 3.77 -2.12
N GLY A 77 -6.89 3.88 -1.99
CA GLY A 77 -5.95 2.76 -2.07
C GLY A 77 -5.64 2.20 -0.68
N VAL A 78 -5.63 0.87 -0.55
CA VAL A 78 -5.37 0.18 0.72
C VAL A 78 -4.24 -0.82 0.58
N GLY A 79 -3.26 -0.77 1.49
CA GLY A 79 -2.14 -1.70 1.56
C GLY A 79 -1.79 -2.14 2.98
N GLY A 80 -1.05 -3.24 3.03
CA GLY A 80 -0.61 -3.90 4.26
C GLY A 80 -1.28 -5.25 4.47
N ALA A 81 -0.49 -6.29 4.80
CA ALA A 81 -0.91 -7.67 5.06
C ALA A 81 -1.67 -8.39 3.92
N ILE A 82 -1.70 -7.88 2.70
CA ILE A 82 -2.37 -8.52 1.56
C ILE A 82 -1.57 -9.74 1.13
N ARG A 83 -2.16 -10.95 1.24
CA ARG A 83 -1.50 -12.21 0.94
C ARG A 83 -2.33 -13.14 0.03
N SER A 84 -3.59 -12.80 -0.23
CA SER A 84 -4.49 -13.62 -1.01
C SER A 84 -5.44 -12.81 -1.89
N LEU A 85 -6.03 -13.45 -2.90
CA LEU A 85 -7.11 -12.85 -3.72
C LEU A 85 -8.37 -12.62 -2.89
N GLU A 86 -8.58 -13.42 -1.85
CA GLU A 86 -9.69 -13.24 -0.91
C GLU A 86 -9.53 -11.95 -0.10
N ASP A 87 -8.32 -11.63 0.35
CA ASP A 87 -8.03 -10.35 1.03
C ASP A 87 -8.36 -9.18 0.10
N ILE A 88 -7.91 -9.26 -1.17
CA ILE A 88 -8.17 -8.24 -2.18
C ILE A 88 -9.67 -8.06 -2.40
N SER A 89 -10.41 -9.15 -2.59
CA SER A 89 -11.86 -9.12 -2.77
C SER A 89 -12.58 -8.47 -1.58
N LYS A 90 -12.18 -8.83 -0.36
CA LYS A 90 -12.75 -8.22 0.87
C LYS A 90 -12.46 -6.73 0.96
N LEU A 91 -11.26 -6.29 0.59
CA LEU A 91 -10.90 -4.87 0.59
C LEU A 91 -11.77 -4.06 -0.38
N PHE A 92 -12.00 -4.56 -1.59
CA PHE A 92 -12.92 -3.90 -2.53
C PHE A 92 -14.36 -3.87 -2.01
N HIS A 93 -14.81 -4.93 -1.35
CA HIS A 93 -16.17 -5.00 -0.78
C HIS A 93 -16.41 -3.93 0.30
N ILE A 94 -15.40 -3.57 1.06
CA ILE A 94 -15.48 -2.56 2.13
C ILE A 94 -15.13 -1.14 1.67
N GLY A 95 -14.97 -0.92 0.36
CA GLY A 95 -14.85 0.40 -0.24
C GLY A 95 -13.46 0.84 -0.66
N ALA A 96 -12.48 -0.05 -0.77
CA ALA A 96 -11.22 0.26 -1.45
C ALA A 96 -11.45 0.32 -2.98
N ASP A 97 -10.82 1.27 -3.66
CA ASP A 97 -10.77 1.35 -5.12
C ASP A 97 -9.51 0.71 -5.70
N LYS A 98 -8.44 0.65 -4.89
CA LYS A 98 -7.15 0.07 -5.25
C LYS A 98 -6.56 -0.72 -4.09
N VAL A 99 -5.80 -1.74 -4.41
CA VAL A 99 -4.97 -2.46 -3.44
C VAL A 99 -3.49 -2.22 -3.69
N VAL A 100 -2.74 -2.05 -2.61
CA VAL A 100 -1.31 -1.72 -2.65
C VAL A 100 -0.53 -2.91 -2.07
N ILE A 101 0.24 -3.59 -2.92
CA ILE A 101 0.98 -4.80 -2.55
C ILE A 101 2.49 -4.49 -2.54
N ASN A 102 3.22 -5.04 -1.57
CA ASN A 102 4.67 -4.97 -1.49
C ASN A 102 5.26 -6.32 -1.06
N THR A 103 5.55 -6.50 0.23
CA THR A 103 6.35 -7.59 0.80
C THR A 103 5.99 -8.97 0.25
N TYR A 104 4.71 -9.33 0.24
CA TYR A 104 4.26 -10.64 -0.20
C TYR A 104 4.61 -10.92 -1.68
N ALA A 105 4.38 -9.94 -2.57
CA ALA A 105 4.71 -10.11 -3.98
C ALA A 105 6.23 -10.15 -4.24
N VAL A 106 7.01 -9.38 -3.47
CA VAL A 106 8.46 -9.32 -3.63
C VAL A 106 9.14 -10.59 -3.12
N GLN A 107 8.72 -11.10 -1.96
CA GLN A 107 9.40 -12.21 -1.25
C GLN A 107 8.82 -13.57 -1.57
N GLU A 108 7.50 -13.70 -1.64
CA GLU A 108 6.83 -14.99 -1.62
C GLU A 108 6.18 -15.35 -2.95
N ASN A 109 5.28 -14.50 -3.45
CA ASN A 109 4.45 -14.88 -4.60
C ASN A 109 4.15 -13.71 -5.55
N PRO A 110 5.01 -13.43 -6.54
CA PRO A 110 4.74 -12.41 -7.56
C PRO A 110 3.50 -12.71 -8.43
N GLU A 111 3.09 -13.97 -8.55
CA GLU A 111 1.93 -14.38 -9.35
C GLU A 111 0.59 -13.81 -8.81
N ILE A 112 0.57 -13.35 -7.57
CA ILE A 112 -0.61 -12.64 -7.03
C ILE A 112 -0.96 -11.42 -7.87
N ILE A 113 0.04 -10.73 -8.45
CA ILE A 113 -0.16 -9.55 -9.29
C ILE A 113 -0.92 -9.92 -10.55
N ASN A 114 -0.48 -10.99 -11.25
CA ASN A 114 -1.12 -11.46 -12.48
C ASN A 114 -2.59 -11.83 -12.23
N LYS A 115 -2.82 -12.66 -11.21
CA LYS A 115 -4.17 -13.14 -10.88
C LYS A 115 -5.09 -11.99 -10.42
N ALA A 116 -4.55 -11.06 -9.62
CA ALA A 116 -5.33 -9.91 -9.18
C ALA A 116 -5.66 -8.97 -10.34
N ALA A 117 -4.71 -8.69 -11.25
CA ALA A 117 -4.94 -7.87 -12.42
C ALA A 117 -5.95 -8.50 -13.40
N GLU A 118 -5.92 -9.83 -13.56
CA GLU A 118 -6.88 -10.57 -14.38
C GLU A 118 -8.31 -10.48 -13.84
N ILE A 119 -8.49 -10.56 -12.52
CA ILE A 119 -9.82 -10.58 -11.88
C ILE A 119 -10.37 -9.18 -11.66
N PHE A 120 -9.55 -8.24 -11.18
CA PHE A 120 -9.98 -6.92 -10.71
C PHE A 120 -9.61 -5.78 -11.66
N GLY A 121 -8.81 -6.06 -12.68
CA GLY A 121 -8.31 -5.06 -13.64
C GLY A 121 -7.00 -4.41 -13.16
N ASN A 122 -6.15 -4.07 -14.14
CA ASN A 122 -4.81 -3.49 -13.88
C ASN A 122 -4.87 -2.20 -13.04
N GLN A 123 -5.86 -1.34 -13.31
CA GLN A 123 -6.03 -0.05 -12.62
C GLN A 123 -6.28 -0.18 -11.12
N ALA A 124 -6.70 -1.36 -10.66
CA ALA A 124 -6.96 -1.63 -9.24
C ALA A 124 -5.71 -2.12 -8.47
N ILE A 125 -4.62 -2.44 -9.18
CA ILE A 125 -3.42 -3.05 -8.60
C ILE A 125 -2.27 -2.05 -8.61
N VAL A 126 -1.82 -1.71 -7.41
CA VAL A 126 -0.68 -0.81 -7.16
C VAL A 126 0.44 -1.60 -6.50
N ILE A 127 1.67 -1.44 -6.99
CA ILE A 127 2.86 -2.04 -6.36
C ILE A 127 3.67 -0.95 -5.65
N ASN A 128 3.78 -1.07 -4.34
CA ASN A 128 4.64 -0.21 -3.54
C ASN A 128 6.07 -0.77 -3.56
N ILE A 129 7.03 0.00 -4.05
CA ILE A 129 8.44 -0.39 -4.12
C ILE A 129 9.22 0.42 -3.08
N GLU A 130 9.71 -0.25 -2.05
CA GLU A 130 10.64 0.33 -1.07
C GLU A 130 12.05 0.17 -1.61
N ALA A 131 12.75 1.27 -1.88
CA ALA A 131 14.03 1.28 -2.53
C ALA A 131 15.15 1.86 -1.65
N LYS A 132 16.27 1.18 -1.58
CA LYS A 132 17.50 1.73 -0.97
C LYS A 132 18.67 1.64 -1.95
N LYS A 133 19.54 2.66 -1.91
CA LYS A 133 20.72 2.74 -2.76
C LYS A 133 21.87 1.90 -2.19
N TRP A 134 22.44 1.05 -3.03
CA TRP A 134 23.66 0.29 -2.74
C TRP A 134 24.68 0.51 -3.85
N GLY A 135 25.74 1.25 -3.55
CA GLY A 135 26.73 1.59 -4.55
C GLY A 135 26.11 2.32 -5.75
N ALA A 136 26.15 1.70 -6.92
CA ALA A 136 25.63 2.27 -8.17
C ALA A 136 24.19 1.86 -8.52
N HIS A 137 23.56 0.94 -7.78
CA HIS A 137 22.22 0.42 -8.06
C HIS A 137 21.23 0.66 -6.90
N TRP A 138 19.95 0.46 -7.20
CA TRP A 138 18.87 0.53 -6.21
C TRP A 138 18.30 -0.88 -6.00
N GLU A 139 18.17 -1.28 -4.75
CA GLU A 139 17.64 -2.57 -4.36
C GLU A 139 16.28 -2.44 -3.70
N CYS A 140 15.35 -3.35 -4.05
CA CYS A 140 14.06 -3.45 -3.41
C CYS A 140 14.20 -3.98 -1.98
N TYR A 141 13.46 -3.36 -1.08
CA TYR A 141 13.36 -3.76 0.32
C TYR A 141 11.93 -4.13 0.67
N THR A 142 11.81 -4.89 1.74
CA THR A 142 10.54 -5.32 2.32
C THR A 142 10.51 -5.05 3.81
N ASP A 143 9.37 -5.30 4.45
CA ASP A 143 9.18 -5.12 5.89
C ASP A 143 9.62 -3.74 6.41
N CYS A 144 9.04 -2.70 5.79
CA CYS A 144 9.36 -1.31 6.10
C CYS A 144 10.84 -0.97 5.87
N GLY A 145 11.41 -1.45 4.78
CA GLY A 145 12.79 -1.19 4.39
C GLY A 145 13.84 -1.90 5.25
N ARG A 146 13.49 -2.97 5.95
CA ARG A 146 14.40 -3.70 6.85
C ARG A 146 15.09 -4.87 6.19
N ILE A 147 14.38 -5.59 5.33
CA ILE A 147 14.88 -6.81 4.70
C ILE A 147 15.22 -6.55 3.24
N ARG A 148 16.42 -6.95 2.85
CA ARG A 148 16.89 -6.93 1.47
C ARG A 148 16.22 -8.04 0.67
N SER A 149 15.73 -7.72 -0.52
CA SER A 149 15.13 -8.72 -1.39
C SER A 149 16.10 -9.33 -2.41
N GLY A 150 17.22 -8.69 -2.65
CA GLY A 150 18.16 -9.04 -3.72
C GLY A 150 17.69 -8.63 -5.12
N ARG A 151 16.52 -7.96 -5.25
CA ARG A 151 15.97 -7.53 -6.55
C ARG A 151 16.37 -6.11 -6.87
N ASP A 152 16.79 -5.87 -8.11
CA ASP A 152 16.96 -4.51 -8.62
C ASP A 152 15.61 -3.81 -8.79
N VAL A 153 15.56 -2.51 -8.43
CA VAL A 153 14.32 -1.73 -8.47
C VAL A 153 13.78 -1.56 -9.89
N LEU A 154 14.65 -1.32 -10.87
CA LEU A 154 14.22 -1.08 -12.25
C LEU A 154 13.72 -2.38 -12.90
N GLU A 155 14.43 -3.48 -12.65
CA GLU A 155 14.01 -4.80 -13.13
C GLU A 155 12.67 -5.20 -12.50
N TRP A 156 12.50 -4.98 -11.19
CA TRP A 156 11.25 -5.26 -10.51
C TRP A 156 10.09 -4.40 -11.00
N ALA A 157 10.31 -3.10 -11.22
CA ALA A 157 9.30 -2.21 -11.77
C ALA A 157 8.81 -2.67 -13.15
N GLN A 158 9.73 -3.11 -14.02
CA GLN A 158 9.39 -3.66 -15.32
C GLN A 158 8.66 -5.01 -15.22
N ASP A 159 9.05 -5.86 -14.26
CA ASP A 159 8.40 -7.16 -14.05
C ASP A 159 6.96 -6.98 -13.56
N VAL A 160 6.72 -6.11 -12.59
CA VAL A 160 5.35 -5.89 -12.07
C VAL A 160 4.42 -5.24 -13.11
N GLU A 161 4.94 -4.35 -13.96
CA GLU A 161 4.20 -3.81 -15.10
C GLU A 161 3.77 -4.91 -16.06
N LYS A 162 4.69 -5.79 -16.46
CA LYS A 162 4.38 -6.96 -17.32
C LYS A 162 3.38 -7.91 -16.68
N ARG A 163 3.36 -8.02 -15.35
CA ARG A 163 2.39 -8.82 -14.59
C ARG A 163 1.01 -8.19 -14.51
N GLY A 164 0.87 -6.95 -14.92
CA GLY A 164 -0.41 -6.26 -14.97
C GLY A 164 -0.66 -5.27 -13.84
N ALA A 165 0.36 -4.85 -13.09
CA ALA A 165 0.20 -3.71 -12.20
C ALA A 165 -0.07 -2.44 -13.02
N GLY A 166 -1.10 -1.69 -12.63
CA GLY A 166 -1.48 -0.45 -13.30
C GLY A 166 -0.80 0.79 -12.72
N GLU A 167 -0.20 0.63 -11.51
CA GLU A 167 0.40 1.74 -10.80
C GLU A 167 1.54 1.28 -9.90
#